data_23d45f666c67673f1a263b048a456ee9
#
_entry.id   23d45f666c67673f1a263b048a456ee9
#
_cell.length_a   1.000
_cell.length_b   1.000
_cell.length_c   1.000
_cell.angle_alpha   90.00
_cell.angle_beta   90.00
_cell.angle_gamma   90.00
#
_symmetry.space_group_name_H-M   'P 1'
#
loop_
_entity.id
_entity.type
_entity.pdbx_description
1 polymer ?
#
loop_
_entity_poly.entity_id
_entity_poly.type
_entity_poly.pdbx_seq_one_letter_code
_entity_poly.pdbx_strand_id
1 'polypeptide(L)'
;MNTTKNIIIASIEEALKKMNINKPIILTEAKNYGDYSTNIALTLQKELGKKAIDIAQEIVKNIDLKKYVQISEIQVAEPGFINFWVSNTVFADAINTINKLGEHYGDMTGNKGAINVEFVSANPTGYLHIGHARNAAIGATLCNILEKAGHHVVREYLVNDYGNQMNNLAASIFSRYQQIFNKDYPMPEDSYRGGDIIEFAQEFYNQNKDKYKGVEYTEEMRMLFRAFGREFALKNIEKDLKRFGVWFDLYTSESEQYRKNLVWPTIKRLKTTYEKDGATWLKTTSGGKDDKDRVIIKSNGDSTYLCADIAYHEQKFVQLNDPEKGVIIDVWGADHSGYVERVKFSFEDLGWRRNQLEILLFQLIRVMKDGKEVKMSKRLGTSLTLRELLDLVGKDAIRFFLIERSYNSKIDFDINKVNNADESNPMYIIKYAHARATQLLEKSAFNKNPIASEITDEFAQKLVNELKEYPDLIATMAKTYKVNLLPPYLLKLAGVFNSFYSNTKILGSQNEESLIALVKAAKTVLANGMNLMDLDIPERM
;
A
#
# COMPACT_ATOMS: atom_id res chain seq x y z
N MET A 1 17.93 -12.70 2.42
CA MET A 1 18.91 -12.60 3.54
C MET A 1 18.97 -13.97 4.23
N ASN A 2 20.18 -14.41 4.67
CA ASN A 2 20.26 -15.60 5.52
C ASN A 2 19.78 -15.21 6.93
N THR A 3 18.51 -15.38 7.20
CA THR A 3 17.97 -15.19 8.54
C THR A 3 18.52 -16.28 9.46
N THR A 4 18.57 -16.04 10.77
CA THR A 4 18.96 -17.07 11.77
C THR A 4 18.14 -18.35 11.60
N LYS A 5 16.85 -18.21 11.29
CA LYS A 5 15.94 -19.31 10.98
C LYS A 5 16.42 -20.14 9.78
N ASN A 6 16.85 -19.47 8.70
CA ASN A 6 17.38 -20.15 7.51
C ASN A 6 18.71 -20.85 7.81
N ILE A 7 19.57 -20.29 8.67
CA ILE A 7 20.83 -20.91 9.11
C ILE A 7 20.54 -22.20 9.89
N ILE A 8 19.59 -22.16 10.82
CA ILE A 8 19.19 -23.35 11.58
C ILE A 8 18.56 -24.39 10.65
N ILE A 9 17.66 -24.00 9.74
CA ILE A 9 17.07 -24.90 8.75
C ILE A 9 18.17 -25.54 7.91
N ALA A 10 19.12 -24.76 7.37
CA ALA A 10 20.23 -25.29 6.59
C ALA A 10 21.09 -26.29 7.38
N SER A 11 21.31 -26.05 8.69
CA SER A 11 22.03 -26.97 9.55
C SER A 11 21.33 -28.32 9.70
N ILE A 12 20.00 -28.30 9.84
CA ILE A 12 19.17 -29.50 9.93
C ILE A 12 19.10 -30.21 8.58
N GLU A 13 18.93 -29.48 7.47
CA GLU A 13 18.92 -30.04 6.10
C GLU A 13 20.23 -30.78 5.81
N GLU A 14 21.36 -30.19 6.16
CA GLU A 14 22.66 -30.85 5.99
C GLU A 14 22.79 -32.11 6.85
N ALA A 15 22.30 -32.08 8.11
CA ALA A 15 22.28 -33.24 8.97
C ALA A 15 21.37 -34.35 8.42
N LEU A 16 20.16 -34.02 7.95
CA LEU A 16 19.24 -34.96 7.31
C LEU A 16 19.83 -35.55 6.02
N LYS A 17 20.53 -34.74 5.22
CA LYS A 17 21.20 -35.22 4.00
C LYS A 17 22.29 -36.23 4.30
N LYS A 18 23.06 -36.08 5.39
CA LYS A 18 24.03 -37.08 5.85
C LYS A 18 23.34 -38.41 6.26
N MET A 19 22.07 -38.34 6.64
CA MET A 19 21.24 -39.50 6.97
C MET A 19 20.46 -40.04 5.74
N ASN A 20 20.67 -39.49 4.54
CA ASN A 20 19.93 -39.80 3.30
C ASN A 20 18.41 -39.49 3.41
N ILE A 21 18.04 -38.49 4.18
CA ILE A 21 16.65 -38.07 4.39
C ILE A 21 16.42 -36.74 3.66
N ASN A 22 15.30 -36.65 2.92
CA ASN A 22 14.84 -35.41 2.30
C ASN A 22 13.41 -35.12 2.76
N LYS A 23 13.26 -34.20 3.72
CA LYS A 23 11.96 -33.85 4.29
C LYS A 23 11.90 -32.36 4.65
N PRO A 24 10.78 -31.68 4.38
CA PRO A 24 10.62 -30.28 4.74
C PRO A 24 10.69 -30.07 6.26
N ILE A 25 11.40 -29.04 6.69
CA ILE A 25 11.63 -28.71 8.09
C ILE A 25 10.69 -27.58 8.48
N ILE A 26 9.94 -27.78 9.56
CA ILE A 26 9.15 -26.74 10.21
C ILE A 26 9.93 -26.31 11.46
N LEU A 27 10.38 -25.06 11.47
CA LEU A 27 11.05 -24.44 12.60
C LEU A 27 10.11 -23.37 13.19
N THR A 28 9.84 -23.47 14.49
CA THR A 28 8.99 -22.52 15.24
C THR A 28 9.80 -21.82 16.31
N GLU A 29 9.43 -20.60 16.66
CA GLU A 29 9.98 -19.93 17.83
C GLU A 29 9.54 -20.65 19.10
N ALA A 30 10.47 -20.83 20.05
CA ALA A 30 10.23 -21.48 21.32
C ALA A 30 10.20 -20.44 22.45
N LYS A 31 9.10 -20.38 23.20
CA LYS A 31 8.94 -19.38 24.26
C LYS A 31 9.69 -19.70 25.56
N ASN A 32 9.97 -20.97 25.84
CA ASN A 32 10.51 -21.43 27.16
C ASN A 32 11.66 -22.44 27.06
N TYR A 33 12.00 -22.91 25.86
CA TYR A 33 12.97 -23.98 25.63
C TYR A 33 13.88 -23.68 24.45
N GLY A 34 14.62 -22.58 24.53
CA GLY A 34 15.47 -22.09 23.45
C GLY A 34 14.81 -20.98 22.62
N ASP A 35 15.51 -20.52 21.58
CA ASP A 35 15.01 -19.49 20.66
C ASP A 35 14.16 -20.11 19.55
N TYR A 36 14.53 -21.31 19.09
CA TYR A 36 13.82 -22.05 18.05
C TYR A 36 13.64 -23.52 18.41
N SER A 37 12.59 -24.15 17.91
CA SER A 37 12.31 -25.58 18.10
C SER A 37 11.78 -26.23 16.84
N THR A 38 12.12 -27.50 16.63
CA THR A 38 11.55 -28.32 15.55
C THR A 38 11.10 -29.68 16.06
N ASN A 39 10.04 -30.19 15.47
CA ASN A 39 9.51 -31.54 15.72
C ASN A 39 9.85 -32.51 14.58
N ILE A 40 10.85 -32.22 13.76
CA ILE A 40 11.20 -33.01 12.57
C ILE A 40 11.41 -34.51 12.91
N ALA A 41 12.05 -34.83 14.04
CA ALA A 41 12.29 -36.20 14.47
C ALA A 41 10.99 -36.98 14.75
N LEU A 42 9.95 -36.34 15.29
CA LEU A 42 8.62 -36.94 15.48
C LEU A 42 7.98 -37.30 14.13
N THR A 43 8.19 -36.48 13.09
CA THR A 43 7.63 -36.75 11.78
C THR A 43 8.32 -37.89 11.05
N LEU A 44 9.56 -38.21 11.42
CA LEU A 44 10.40 -39.29 10.84
C LEU A 44 10.23 -40.64 11.52
N GLN A 45 9.57 -40.70 12.68
CA GLN A 45 9.46 -41.88 13.51
C GLN A 45 8.91 -43.11 12.76
N LYS A 46 7.83 -42.93 12.02
CA LYS A 46 7.20 -44.01 11.24
C LYS A 46 8.05 -44.47 10.07
N GLU A 47 8.76 -43.56 9.44
CA GLU A 47 9.56 -43.83 8.26
C GLU A 47 10.84 -44.60 8.59
N LEU A 48 11.47 -44.22 9.72
CA LEU A 48 12.74 -44.83 10.15
C LEU A 48 12.56 -46.01 11.12
N GLY A 49 11.36 -46.25 11.66
CA GLY A 49 11.11 -47.32 12.60
C GLY A 49 11.85 -47.18 13.95
N LYS A 50 12.32 -45.94 14.28
CA LYS A 50 13.07 -45.62 15.49
C LYS A 50 12.25 -44.70 16.42
N LYS A 51 12.60 -44.63 17.68
CA LYS A 51 12.01 -43.65 18.61
C LYS A 51 12.41 -42.23 18.18
N ALA A 52 11.51 -41.26 18.31
CA ALA A 52 11.77 -39.89 17.91
C ALA A 52 12.95 -39.24 18.64
N ILE A 53 13.12 -39.59 19.93
CA ILE A 53 14.25 -39.12 20.75
C ILE A 53 15.61 -39.57 20.18
N ASP A 54 15.71 -40.83 19.73
CA ASP A 54 16.94 -41.38 19.13
C ASP A 54 17.22 -40.72 17.78
N ILE A 55 16.17 -40.48 16.97
CA ILE A 55 16.30 -39.73 15.70
C ILE A 55 16.75 -38.30 15.95
N ALA A 56 16.21 -37.61 16.95
CA ALA A 56 16.61 -36.28 17.32
C ALA A 56 18.10 -36.19 17.71
N GLN A 57 18.55 -37.15 18.53
CA GLN A 57 19.98 -37.24 18.90
C GLN A 57 20.87 -37.49 17.69
N GLU A 58 20.44 -38.35 16.77
CA GLU A 58 21.19 -38.65 15.54
C GLU A 58 21.28 -37.41 14.62
N ILE A 59 20.19 -36.64 14.50
CA ILE A 59 20.20 -35.37 13.75
C ILE A 59 21.18 -34.39 14.38
N VAL A 60 21.09 -34.16 15.71
CA VAL A 60 21.96 -33.21 16.42
C VAL A 60 23.44 -33.61 16.31
N LYS A 61 23.78 -34.89 16.38
CA LYS A 61 25.14 -35.42 16.20
C LYS A 61 25.71 -35.09 14.80
N ASN A 62 24.86 -34.96 13.81
CA ASN A 62 25.24 -34.67 12.43
C ASN A 62 25.34 -33.16 12.13
N ILE A 63 24.93 -32.28 13.05
CA ILE A 63 25.08 -30.81 12.92
C ILE A 63 26.50 -30.41 13.30
N ASP A 64 27.16 -29.65 12.42
CA ASP A 64 28.50 -29.11 12.66
C ASP A 64 28.42 -27.70 13.27
N LEU A 65 28.47 -27.61 14.59
CA LEU A 65 28.44 -26.32 15.31
C LEU A 65 29.64 -25.40 14.97
N LYS A 66 30.77 -25.96 14.49
CA LYS A 66 31.88 -25.13 14.05
C LYS A 66 31.58 -24.39 12.75
N LYS A 67 30.76 -24.98 11.92
CA LYS A 67 30.27 -24.36 10.68
C LYS A 67 29.13 -23.39 10.94
N TYR A 68 28.29 -23.69 11.92
CA TYR A 68 27.07 -22.92 12.26
C TYR A 68 27.27 -22.18 13.58
N VAL A 69 28.26 -21.28 13.64
CA VAL A 69 28.66 -20.50 14.82
C VAL A 69 27.55 -19.63 15.40
N GLN A 70 26.48 -19.44 14.66
CA GLN A 70 25.28 -18.72 15.10
C GLN A 70 24.42 -19.54 16.05
N ILE A 71 24.65 -20.85 16.16
CA ILE A 71 23.96 -21.74 17.08
C ILE A 71 24.90 -21.94 18.29
N SER A 72 24.49 -21.46 19.46
CA SER A 72 25.30 -21.58 20.68
C SER A 72 25.10 -22.92 21.37
N GLU A 73 23.88 -23.47 21.33
CA GLU A 73 23.52 -24.71 22.00
C GLU A 73 22.37 -25.40 21.27
N ILE A 74 22.36 -26.74 21.31
CA ILE A 74 21.26 -27.57 20.84
C ILE A 74 20.91 -28.57 21.93
N GLN A 75 19.64 -28.63 22.32
CA GLN A 75 19.13 -29.62 23.27
C GLN A 75 18.03 -30.47 22.63
N VAL A 76 18.07 -31.75 22.95
CA VAL A 76 17.00 -32.68 22.60
C VAL A 76 16.06 -32.83 23.79
N ALA A 77 14.77 -32.61 23.57
CA ALA A 77 13.74 -32.74 24.61
C ALA A 77 12.69 -33.80 24.23
N GLU A 78 12.18 -34.48 25.24
CA GLU A 78 11.10 -35.48 25.01
C GLU A 78 9.83 -34.82 24.46
N PRO A 79 9.09 -35.50 23.59
CA PRO A 79 9.33 -36.84 23.05
C PRO A 79 10.24 -36.93 21.80
N GLY A 80 10.97 -35.90 21.43
CA GLY A 80 11.84 -35.81 20.24
C GLY A 80 11.86 -34.44 19.62
N PHE A 81 11.66 -33.38 20.40
CA PHE A 81 11.89 -32.01 19.99
C PHE A 81 13.39 -31.69 19.98
N ILE A 82 13.81 -30.88 19.02
CA ILE A 82 15.17 -30.33 18.96
C ILE A 82 15.06 -28.83 19.17
N ASN A 83 15.64 -28.33 20.24
CA ASN A 83 15.64 -26.93 20.64
C ASN A 83 17.01 -26.29 20.35
N PHE A 84 17.00 -25.09 19.82
CA PHE A 84 18.20 -24.34 19.43
C PHE A 84 18.28 -23.04 20.20
N TRP A 85 19.47 -22.75 20.73
CA TRP A 85 19.84 -21.45 21.27
C TRP A 85 20.76 -20.76 20.28
N VAL A 86 20.51 -19.49 20.01
CA VAL A 86 21.35 -18.67 19.14
C VAL A 86 22.43 -17.97 19.95
N SER A 87 23.58 -17.79 19.31
CA SER A 87 24.69 -17.05 19.93
C SER A 87 24.31 -15.58 20.12
N ASN A 88 24.73 -14.98 21.24
CA ASN A 88 24.55 -13.54 21.49
C ASN A 88 25.20 -12.66 20.42
N THR A 89 26.20 -13.15 19.70
CA THR A 89 26.80 -12.46 18.54
C THR A 89 25.86 -12.33 17.36
N VAL A 90 24.88 -13.24 17.20
CA VAL A 90 23.85 -13.14 16.13
C VAL A 90 22.98 -11.90 16.30
N PHE A 91 22.70 -11.50 17.53
CA PHE A 91 21.98 -10.25 17.80
C PHE A 91 22.83 -9.03 17.39
N ALA A 92 24.12 -9.05 17.73
CA ALA A 92 25.05 -8.01 17.34
C ALA A 92 25.21 -7.92 15.80
N ASP A 93 25.36 -9.04 15.12
CA ASP A 93 25.45 -9.10 13.66
C ASP A 93 24.20 -8.53 12.97
N ALA A 94 23.01 -8.83 13.51
CA ALA A 94 21.75 -8.28 13.01
C ALA A 94 21.71 -6.75 13.17
N ILE A 95 22.09 -6.22 14.34
CA ILE A 95 22.18 -4.78 14.61
C ILE A 95 23.14 -4.10 13.63
N ASN A 96 24.34 -4.65 13.49
CA ASN A 96 25.37 -4.11 12.61
C ASN A 96 24.93 -4.14 11.14
N THR A 97 24.20 -5.18 10.73
CA THR A 97 23.61 -5.27 9.39
C THR A 97 22.57 -4.19 9.17
N ILE A 98 21.64 -3.97 10.12
CA ILE A 98 20.63 -2.91 10.05
C ILE A 98 21.30 -1.55 9.94
N ASN A 99 22.28 -1.27 10.79
CA ASN A 99 23.00 0.01 10.81
C ASN A 99 23.83 0.25 9.53
N LYS A 100 24.38 -0.81 8.94
CA LYS A 100 25.12 -0.75 7.66
C LYS A 100 24.21 -0.49 6.48
N LEU A 101 23.04 -1.12 6.42
CA LEU A 101 22.08 -0.98 5.34
C LEU A 101 21.28 0.32 5.45
N GLY A 102 21.03 0.83 6.66
CA GLY A 102 20.30 2.08 6.88
C GLY A 102 18.91 2.06 6.24
N GLU A 103 18.64 3.02 5.35
CA GLU A 103 17.39 3.12 4.60
C GLU A 103 17.13 1.92 3.69
N HIS A 104 18.18 1.23 3.27
CA HIS A 104 18.08 0.03 2.43
C HIS A 104 17.78 -1.25 3.22
N TYR A 105 17.66 -1.18 4.55
CA TYR A 105 17.24 -2.34 5.32
C TYR A 105 15.79 -2.71 4.97
N GLY A 106 15.58 -3.95 4.55
CA GLY A 106 14.31 -4.45 4.03
C GLY A 106 14.19 -4.41 2.49
N ASP A 107 15.16 -3.80 1.78
CA ASP A 107 15.18 -3.85 0.31
C ASP A 107 15.42 -5.28 -0.17
N MET A 108 14.60 -5.71 -1.12
CA MET A 108 14.75 -7.01 -1.75
C MET A 108 15.57 -6.89 -3.04
N THR A 109 16.51 -7.81 -3.21
CA THR A 109 17.37 -7.84 -4.40
C THR A 109 16.74 -8.61 -5.55
N GLY A 110 17.11 -8.24 -6.79
CA GLY A 110 16.70 -8.89 -8.03
C GLY A 110 15.50 -8.20 -8.70
N ASN A 111 15.36 -8.43 -10.02
CA ASN A 111 14.23 -7.93 -10.80
C ASN A 111 12.98 -8.79 -10.52
N LYS A 112 12.02 -8.23 -9.83
CA LYS A 112 10.74 -8.86 -9.49
C LYS A 112 9.65 -8.66 -10.55
N GLY A 113 9.92 -7.86 -11.58
CA GLY A 113 9.00 -7.50 -12.64
C GLY A 113 8.43 -6.09 -12.47
N ALA A 114 7.78 -5.62 -13.54
CA ALA A 114 7.14 -4.31 -13.57
C ALA A 114 5.70 -4.38 -13.06
N ILE A 115 5.29 -3.38 -12.28
CA ILE A 115 3.93 -3.26 -11.77
C ILE A 115 3.38 -1.87 -12.09
N ASN A 116 2.21 -1.82 -12.73
CA ASN A 116 1.43 -0.61 -12.86
C ASN A 116 0.42 -0.57 -11.70
N VAL A 117 0.39 0.52 -10.94
CA VAL A 117 -0.58 0.73 -9.86
C VAL A 117 -1.43 1.93 -10.21
N GLU A 118 -2.70 1.69 -10.54
CA GLU A 118 -3.69 2.75 -10.72
C GLU A 118 -4.42 3.03 -9.43
N PHE A 119 -4.45 4.29 -9.04
CA PHE A 119 -5.15 4.70 -7.82
C PHE A 119 -5.61 6.16 -7.89
N VAL A 120 -6.54 6.54 -7.04
CA VAL A 120 -7.30 7.79 -7.01
C VAL A 120 -8.25 7.90 -8.19
N SER A 121 -7.76 8.12 -9.39
CA SER A 121 -8.51 8.22 -10.67
C SER A 121 -9.87 8.92 -10.53
N ALA A 122 -9.89 10.02 -9.77
CA ALA A 122 -11.10 10.80 -9.51
C ALA A 122 -11.51 11.58 -10.76
N ASN A 123 -12.82 11.60 -11.03
CA ASN A 123 -13.35 12.42 -12.12
C ASN A 123 -13.02 13.90 -11.90
N PRO A 124 -12.53 14.63 -12.92
CA PRO A 124 -12.16 16.04 -12.80
C PRO A 124 -13.40 16.96 -12.76
N THR A 125 -14.31 16.69 -11.81
CA THR A 125 -15.61 17.39 -11.67
C THR A 125 -15.75 18.14 -10.35
N GLY A 126 -14.67 18.31 -9.59
CA GLY A 126 -14.62 19.00 -8.31
C GLY A 126 -13.41 18.59 -7.47
N TYR A 127 -13.39 18.97 -6.19
CA TYR A 127 -12.30 18.67 -5.27
C TYR A 127 -12.31 17.24 -4.77
N LEU A 128 -11.15 16.76 -4.34
CA LEU A 128 -10.99 15.46 -3.71
C LEU A 128 -11.66 15.46 -2.32
N HIS A 129 -12.21 14.32 -1.93
CA HIS A 129 -12.79 14.08 -0.60
C HIS A 129 -12.09 12.90 0.09
N ILE A 130 -12.46 12.59 1.34
CA ILE A 130 -11.81 11.55 2.15
C ILE A 130 -11.79 10.15 1.50
N GLY A 131 -12.78 9.80 0.67
CA GLY A 131 -12.76 8.55 -0.09
C GLY A 131 -11.58 8.48 -1.05
N HIS A 132 -11.30 9.58 -1.75
CA HIS A 132 -10.11 9.71 -2.60
C HIS A 132 -8.82 9.72 -1.77
N ALA A 133 -8.84 10.32 -0.58
CA ALA A 133 -7.70 10.30 0.34
C ALA A 133 -7.34 8.86 0.77
N ARG A 134 -8.35 8.01 1.05
CA ARG A 134 -8.09 6.60 1.38
C ARG A 134 -7.48 5.84 0.22
N ASN A 135 -8.06 6.00 -0.96
CA ASN A 135 -7.52 5.42 -2.18
C ASN A 135 -6.06 5.85 -2.40
N ALA A 136 -5.78 7.14 -2.28
CA ALA A 136 -4.44 7.72 -2.40
C ALA A 136 -3.46 7.18 -1.35
N ALA A 137 -3.87 7.08 -0.08
CA ALA A 137 -3.04 6.54 0.99
C ALA A 137 -2.68 5.06 0.77
N ILE A 138 -3.67 4.24 0.37
CA ILE A 138 -3.47 2.82 0.05
C ILE A 138 -2.53 2.68 -1.15
N GLY A 139 -2.84 3.34 -2.27
CA GLY A 139 -2.09 3.22 -3.52
C GLY A 139 -0.64 3.69 -3.38
N ALA A 140 -0.41 4.87 -2.80
CA ALA A 140 0.94 5.40 -2.62
C ALA A 140 1.79 4.54 -1.66
N THR A 141 1.20 4.09 -0.53
CA THR A 141 1.91 3.20 0.41
C THR A 141 2.22 1.85 -0.25
N LEU A 142 1.29 1.31 -1.04
CA LEU A 142 1.51 0.06 -1.79
C LEU A 142 2.66 0.21 -2.79
N CYS A 143 2.71 1.31 -3.54
CA CYS A 143 3.81 1.59 -4.47
C CYS A 143 5.16 1.59 -3.75
N ASN A 144 5.28 2.31 -2.62
CA ASN A 144 6.51 2.37 -1.85
C ASN A 144 6.96 0.98 -1.33
N ILE A 145 6.00 0.14 -0.90
CA ILE A 145 6.27 -1.24 -0.45
C ILE A 145 6.74 -2.11 -1.63
N LEU A 146 6.11 -2.00 -2.80
CA LEU A 146 6.47 -2.77 -3.98
C LEU A 146 7.86 -2.38 -4.52
N GLU A 147 8.21 -1.09 -4.50
CA GLU A 147 9.55 -0.61 -4.85
C GLU A 147 10.60 -1.16 -3.89
N LYS A 148 10.34 -1.10 -2.58
CA LYS A 148 11.22 -1.69 -1.56
C LYS A 148 11.35 -3.21 -1.72
N ALA A 149 10.31 -3.86 -2.23
CA ALA A 149 10.34 -5.29 -2.57
C ALA A 149 11.05 -5.62 -3.88
N GLY A 150 11.60 -4.63 -4.62
CA GLY A 150 12.41 -4.80 -5.82
C GLY A 150 11.62 -4.84 -7.13
N HIS A 151 10.38 -4.36 -7.13
CA HIS A 151 9.59 -4.16 -8.35
C HIS A 151 9.89 -2.80 -9.00
N HIS A 152 9.79 -2.74 -10.31
CA HIS A 152 9.69 -1.47 -11.03
C HIS A 152 8.23 -1.02 -11.04
N VAL A 153 7.90 0.05 -10.34
CA VAL A 153 6.51 0.52 -10.15
C VAL A 153 6.24 1.73 -11.01
N VAL A 154 5.10 1.71 -11.71
CA VAL A 154 4.52 2.85 -12.44
C VAL A 154 3.24 3.28 -11.72
N ARG A 155 3.22 4.49 -11.18
CA ARG A 155 2.05 5.11 -10.54
C ARG A 155 1.19 5.76 -11.59
N GLU A 156 -0.03 5.30 -11.79
CA GLU A 156 -0.90 5.81 -12.84
C GLU A 156 -2.18 6.41 -12.29
N TYR A 157 -2.59 7.53 -12.92
CA TYR A 157 -3.86 8.21 -12.69
C TYR A 157 -4.67 8.19 -13.99
N LEU A 158 -5.84 7.55 -14.00
CA LEU A 158 -6.79 7.64 -15.10
C LEU A 158 -7.62 8.92 -14.98
N VAL A 159 -7.52 9.77 -15.97
CA VAL A 159 -8.33 10.99 -16.09
C VAL A 159 -9.61 10.65 -16.84
N ASN A 160 -10.71 10.50 -16.12
CA ASN A 160 -12.05 10.25 -16.67
C ASN A 160 -12.64 11.55 -17.24
N ASP A 161 -12.12 11.99 -18.39
CA ASP A 161 -12.48 13.24 -19.05
C ASP A 161 -13.43 13.05 -20.24
N TYR A 162 -14.10 11.90 -20.32
CA TYR A 162 -15.08 11.57 -21.35
C TYR A 162 -16.51 11.47 -20.78
N GLY A 163 -17.52 11.66 -21.64
CA GLY A 163 -18.94 11.46 -21.27
C GLY A 163 -19.65 12.67 -20.64
N ASN A 164 -20.88 12.43 -20.16
CA ASN A 164 -21.82 13.49 -19.75
C ASN A 164 -21.39 14.26 -18.49
N GLN A 165 -20.59 13.67 -17.61
CA GLN A 165 -20.13 14.35 -16.39
C GLN A 165 -19.35 15.61 -16.71
N MET A 166 -18.51 15.58 -17.76
CA MET A 166 -17.75 16.74 -18.21
C MET A 166 -18.63 17.80 -18.86
N ASN A 167 -19.72 17.40 -19.53
CA ASN A 167 -20.70 18.33 -20.08
C ASN A 167 -21.48 19.03 -18.97
N ASN A 168 -21.88 18.27 -17.93
CA ASN A 168 -22.57 18.81 -16.76
C ASN A 168 -21.65 19.78 -15.99
N LEU A 169 -20.35 19.48 -15.87
CA LEU A 169 -19.37 20.42 -15.29
C LEU A 169 -19.31 21.71 -16.09
N ALA A 170 -19.18 21.63 -17.42
CA ALA A 170 -19.11 22.81 -18.29
C ALA A 170 -20.36 23.69 -18.14
N ALA A 171 -21.56 23.09 -18.18
CA ALA A 171 -22.83 23.79 -18.00
C ALA A 171 -22.93 24.43 -16.61
N SER A 172 -22.44 23.75 -15.57
CA SER A 172 -22.43 24.26 -14.18
C SER A 172 -21.54 25.47 -14.04
N ILE A 173 -20.31 25.43 -14.58
CA ILE A 173 -19.36 26.54 -14.55
C ILE A 173 -19.92 27.72 -15.35
N PHE A 174 -20.45 27.45 -16.54
CA PHE A 174 -21.07 28.50 -17.36
C PHE A 174 -22.21 29.20 -16.62
N SER A 175 -23.14 28.46 -16.04
CA SER A 175 -24.27 29.04 -15.29
C SER A 175 -23.78 29.86 -14.09
N ARG A 176 -22.80 29.37 -13.32
CA ARG A 176 -22.20 30.12 -12.20
C ARG A 176 -21.47 31.37 -12.68
N TYR A 177 -20.80 31.32 -13.84
CA TYR A 177 -20.18 32.49 -14.43
C TYR A 177 -21.25 33.53 -14.82
N GLN A 178 -22.36 33.14 -15.46
CA GLN A 178 -23.46 34.05 -15.75
C GLN A 178 -24.09 34.66 -14.50
N GLN A 179 -24.17 33.87 -13.40
CA GLN A 179 -24.69 34.33 -12.11
C GLN A 179 -23.84 35.44 -11.43
N ILE A 180 -22.59 35.63 -11.84
CA ILE A 180 -21.77 36.77 -11.39
C ILE A 180 -22.41 38.10 -11.85
N PHE A 181 -23.07 38.09 -12.99
CA PHE A 181 -23.69 39.29 -13.62
C PHE A 181 -25.22 39.35 -13.42
N ASN A 182 -25.87 38.19 -13.36
CA ASN A 182 -27.31 38.03 -13.15
C ASN A 182 -27.58 36.88 -12.17
N LYS A 183 -27.84 37.19 -10.91
CA LYS A 183 -28.02 36.17 -9.84
C LYS A 183 -29.12 35.15 -10.13
N ASP A 184 -30.10 35.51 -10.93
CA ASP A 184 -31.26 34.67 -11.28
C ASP A 184 -30.99 33.77 -12.51
N TYR A 185 -29.77 33.78 -13.07
CA TYR A 185 -29.44 32.91 -14.20
C TYR A 185 -29.63 31.44 -13.83
N PRO A 186 -30.38 30.65 -14.62
CA PRO A 186 -30.80 29.30 -14.25
C PRO A 186 -29.62 28.31 -14.21
N MET A 187 -29.69 27.39 -13.25
CA MET A 187 -28.81 26.21 -13.19
C MET A 187 -29.51 25.01 -13.84
N PRO A 188 -28.84 24.25 -14.73
CA PRO A 188 -29.39 23.02 -15.27
C PRO A 188 -29.72 22.01 -14.17
N GLU A 189 -30.67 21.10 -14.44
CA GLU A 189 -31.12 20.11 -13.47
C GLU A 189 -29.98 19.20 -12.97
N ASP A 190 -29.18 18.68 -13.90
CA ASP A 190 -28.04 17.78 -13.60
C ASP A 190 -26.74 18.53 -13.25
N SER A 191 -26.82 19.81 -12.87
CA SER A 191 -25.65 20.64 -12.58
C SER A 191 -25.02 20.29 -11.22
N TYR A 192 -23.71 20.48 -11.14
CA TYR A 192 -22.98 20.53 -9.88
C TYR A 192 -23.23 21.87 -9.19
N ARG A 193 -23.56 21.83 -7.89
CA ARG A 193 -23.99 23.04 -7.14
C ARG A 193 -23.07 23.37 -5.97
N GLY A 194 -21.98 22.61 -5.79
CA GLY A 194 -21.03 22.81 -4.69
C GLY A 194 -20.31 24.15 -4.72
N GLY A 195 -19.70 24.52 -3.59
CA GLY A 195 -18.89 25.73 -3.47
C GLY A 195 -17.68 25.74 -4.40
N ASP A 196 -17.16 24.56 -4.73
CA ASP A 196 -16.09 24.34 -5.69
C ASP A 196 -16.45 24.89 -7.09
N ILE A 197 -17.70 24.71 -7.54
CA ILE A 197 -18.13 25.24 -8.85
C ILE A 197 -18.20 26.76 -8.87
N ILE A 198 -18.49 27.38 -7.73
CA ILE A 198 -18.43 28.86 -7.61
C ILE A 198 -16.99 29.32 -7.76
N GLU A 199 -16.03 28.64 -7.16
CA GLU A 199 -14.60 28.94 -7.31
C GLU A 199 -14.14 28.76 -8.76
N PHE A 200 -14.58 27.68 -9.44
CA PHE A 200 -14.28 27.45 -10.85
C PHE A 200 -14.79 28.60 -11.72
N ALA A 201 -16.01 29.03 -11.51
CA ALA A 201 -16.61 30.16 -12.25
C ALA A 201 -15.92 31.47 -11.95
N GLN A 202 -15.53 31.71 -10.70
CA GLN A 202 -14.78 32.90 -10.30
C GLN A 202 -13.40 32.93 -10.95
N GLU A 203 -12.70 31.78 -11.04
CA GLU A 203 -11.41 31.71 -11.71
C GLU A 203 -11.55 31.93 -13.23
N PHE A 204 -12.60 31.37 -13.85
CA PHE A 204 -12.90 31.68 -15.25
C PHE A 204 -13.15 33.15 -15.46
N TYR A 205 -13.89 33.80 -14.55
CA TYR A 205 -14.11 35.25 -14.59
C TYR A 205 -12.81 36.03 -14.39
N ASN A 206 -11.92 35.60 -13.49
CA ASN A 206 -10.63 36.27 -13.27
C ASN A 206 -9.79 36.33 -14.56
N GLN A 207 -9.84 35.27 -15.38
CA GLN A 207 -9.10 35.13 -16.62
C GLN A 207 -9.79 35.84 -17.81
N ASN A 208 -11.12 35.85 -17.88
CA ASN A 208 -11.87 36.28 -19.06
C ASN A 208 -12.73 37.54 -18.83
N LYS A 209 -12.89 38.00 -17.58
CA LYS A 209 -13.72 39.13 -17.18
C LYS A 209 -15.16 38.97 -17.68
N ASP A 210 -15.70 39.96 -18.39
CA ASP A 210 -17.05 40.01 -18.94
C ASP A 210 -17.17 39.55 -20.40
N LYS A 211 -16.10 39.01 -20.98
CA LYS A 211 -16.04 38.59 -22.38
C LYS A 211 -17.19 37.70 -22.83
N TYR A 212 -17.66 36.82 -21.94
CA TYR A 212 -18.73 35.89 -22.24
C TYR A 212 -20.03 36.19 -21.45
N LYS A 213 -20.18 37.42 -20.98
CA LYS A 213 -21.41 37.87 -20.30
C LYS A 213 -22.60 37.84 -21.24
N GLY A 214 -23.69 37.20 -20.85
CA GLY A 214 -24.95 37.16 -21.57
C GLY A 214 -24.93 36.40 -22.91
N VAL A 215 -23.84 35.67 -23.21
CA VAL A 215 -23.80 34.81 -24.40
C VAL A 215 -24.70 33.58 -24.21
N GLU A 216 -25.21 33.03 -25.32
CA GLU A 216 -25.97 31.78 -25.32
C GLU A 216 -25.04 30.58 -25.08
N TYR A 217 -25.53 29.53 -24.40
CA TYR A 217 -24.79 28.29 -24.18
C TYR A 217 -24.83 27.40 -25.42
N THR A 218 -23.93 27.69 -26.35
CA THR A 218 -23.73 26.93 -27.59
C THR A 218 -22.77 25.77 -27.42
N GLU A 219 -22.62 24.95 -28.46
CA GLU A 219 -21.60 23.90 -28.51
C GLU A 219 -20.18 24.45 -28.33
N GLU A 220 -19.87 25.59 -28.88
CA GLU A 220 -18.59 26.27 -28.71
C GLU A 220 -18.36 26.65 -27.25
N MET A 221 -19.37 27.21 -26.57
CA MET A 221 -19.29 27.54 -25.15
C MET A 221 -19.15 26.25 -24.31
N ARG A 222 -19.87 25.20 -24.65
CA ARG A 222 -19.73 23.90 -23.99
C ARG A 222 -18.29 23.40 -24.05
N MET A 223 -17.68 23.43 -25.23
CA MET A 223 -16.29 22.97 -25.41
C MET A 223 -15.28 23.86 -24.65
N LEU A 224 -15.47 25.17 -24.66
CA LEU A 224 -14.62 26.14 -23.95
C LEU A 224 -14.66 25.89 -22.43
N PHE A 225 -15.87 25.84 -21.85
CA PHE A 225 -16.04 25.64 -20.41
C PHE A 225 -15.66 24.22 -19.96
N ARG A 226 -15.82 23.21 -20.82
CA ARG A 226 -15.34 21.86 -20.59
C ARG A 226 -13.81 21.80 -20.52
N ALA A 227 -13.11 22.40 -21.47
CA ALA A 227 -11.66 22.46 -21.49
C ALA A 227 -11.11 23.17 -20.24
N PHE A 228 -11.65 24.35 -19.94
CA PHE A 228 -11.29 25.09 -18.72
C PHE A 228 -11.56 24.28 -17.45
N GLY A 229 -12.77 23.73 -17.31
CA GLY A 229 -13.17 22.98 -16.12
C GLY A 229 -12.28 21.77 -15.88
N ARG A 230 -11.95 21.03 -16.94
CA ARG A 230 -11.00 19.90 -16.89
C ARG A 230 -9.62 20.33 -16.37
N GLU A 231 -9.05 21.33 -17.02
CA GLU A 231 -7.70 21.82 -16.69
C GLU A 231 -7.64 22.35 -15.24
N PHE A 232 -8.61 23.16 -14.85
CA PHE A 232 -8.65 23.74 -13.52
C PHE A 232 -8.87 22.68 -12.43
N ALA A 233 -9.75 21.69 -12.69
CA ALA A 233 -9.96 20.56 -11.78
C ALA A 233 -8.68 19.74 -11.58
N LEU A 234 -8.02 19.33 -12.66
CA LEU A 234 -6.80 18.53 -12.60
C LEU A 234 -5.68 19.26 -11.87
N LYS A 235 -5.48 20.55 -12.13
CA LYS A 235 -4.50 21.39 -11.43
C LYS A 235 -4.75 21.42 -9.92
N ASN A 236 -6.01 21.52 -9.50
CA ASN A 236 -6.37 21.50 -8.09
C ASN A 236 -6.20 20.10 -7.46
N ILE A 237 -6.60 19.04 -8.17
CA ILE A 237 -6.39 17.64 -7.75
C ILE A 237 -4.91 17.37 -7.53
N GLU A 238 -4.06 17.73 -8.48
CA GLU A 238 -2.61 17.54 -8.41
C GLU A 238 -1.99 18.33 -7.23
N LYS A 239 -2.43 19.57 -7.02
CA LYS A 239 -2.01 20.41 -5.88
C LYS A 239 -2.37 19.76 -4.54
N ASP A 240 -3.60 19.25 -4.39
CA ASP A 240 -4.06 18.62 -3.15
C ASP A 240 -3.34 17.29 -2.91
N LEU A 241 -3.13 16.48 -3.95
CA LEU A 241 -2.37 15.23 -3.87
C LEU A 241 -0.91 15.48 -3.51
N LYS A 242 -0.27 16.50 -4.07
CA LYS A 242 1.10 16.89 -3.71
C LYS A 242 1.21 17.28 -2.24
N ARG A 243 0.24 18.05 -1.70
CA ARG A 243 0.18 18.34 -0.25
C ARG A 243 0.00 17.07 0.58
N PHE A 244 -0.67 16.07 0.04
CA PHE A 244 -0.89 14.78 0.68
C PHE A 244 0.29 13.81 0.53
N GLY A 245 1.37 14.21 -0.16
CA GLY A 245 2.55 13.38 -0.42
C GLY A 245 2.29 12.30 -1.48
N VAL A 246 1.45 12.58 -2.48
CA VAL A 246 1.10 11.65 -3.55
C VAL A 246 1.40 12.26 -4.91
N TRP A 247 2.06 11.47 -5.76
CA TRP A 247 2.40 11.83 -7.13
C TRP A 247 2.17 10.66 -8.07
N PHE A 248 2.14 10.94 -9.37
CA PHE A 248 1.98 9.95 -10.42
C PHE A 248 3.05 10.09 -11.49
N ASP A 249 3.47 8.97 -12.05
CA ASP A 249 4.41 8.91 -13.17
C ASP A 249 3.66 9.11 -14.48
N LEU A 250 2.38 8.71 -14.54
CA LEU A 250 1.56 8.72 -15.75
C LEU A 250 0.14 9.23 -15.45
N TYR A 251 -0.33 10.16 -16.30
CA TYR A 251 -1.73 10.56 -16.37
C TYR A 251 -2.30 10.11 -17.71
N THR A 252 -3.19 9.14 -17.70
CA THR A 252 -3.83 8.60 -18.91
C THR A 252 -5.22 9.20 -19.08
N SER A 253 -5.51 9.82 -20.22
CA SER A 253 -6.82 10.39 -20.52
C SER A 253 -7.73 9.38 -21.22
N GLU A 254 -8.95 9.20 -20.71
CA GLU A 254 -9.96 8.34 -21.35
C GLU A 254 -10.32 8.87 -22.74
N SER A 255 -10.49 10.17 -22.92
CA SER A 255 -10.82 10.77 -24.21
C SER A 255 -9.71 10.55 -25.26
N GLU A 256 -8.45 10.46 -24.84
CA GLU A 256 -7.33 10.16 -25.74
C GLU A 256 -7.35 8.72 -26.26
N GLN A 257 -7.88 7.76 -25.50
CA GLN A 257 -8.02 6.36 -25.96
C GLN A 257 -8.86 6.29 -27.24
N TYR A 258 -9.95 7.02 -27.25
CA TYR A 258 -10.79 7.13 -28.45
C TYR A 258 -10.12 7.92 -29.57
N ARG A 259 -9.51 9.06 -29.27
CA ARG A 259 -8.84 9.91 -30.27
C ARG A 259 -7.68 9.19 -30.97
N LYS A 260 -6.92 8.38 -30.24
CA LYS A 260 -5.81 7.57 -30.75
C LYS A 260 -6.29 6.26 -31.40
N ASN A 261 -7.60 6.02 -31.46
CA ASN A 261 -8.22 4.80 -32.00
C ASN A 261 -7.67 3.51 -31.37
N LEU A 262 -7.47 3.50 -30.05
CA LEU A 262 -6.93 2.34 -29.33
C LEU A 262 -8.01 1.33 -28.95
N VAL A 263 -9.26 1.78 -28.80
CA VAL A 263 -10.39 0.96 -28.36
C VAL A 263 -10.74 -0.12 -29.38
N TRP A 264 -10.98 0.26 -30.64
CA TRP A 264 -11.48 -0.65 -31.67
C TRP A 264 -10.56 -1.81 -32.03
N PRO A 265 -9.21 -1.63 -32.19
CA PRO A 265 -8.30 -2.74 -32.43
C PRO A 265 -8.28 -3.76 -31.28
N THR A 266 -8.38 -3.31 -30.02
CA THR A 266 -8.43 -4.18 -28.85
C THR A 266 -9.71 -5.00 -28.83
N ILE A 267 -10.88 -4.38 -29.03
CA ILE A 267 -12.17 -5.07 -29.00
C ILE A 267 -12.28 -6.16 -30.10
N LYS A 268 -11.71 -5.91 -31.26
CA LYS A 268 -11.66 -6.91 -32.36
C LYS A 268 -10.83 -8.17 -32.02
N ARG A 269 -9.98 -8.11 -31.01
CA ARG A 269 -9.16 -9.27 -30.56
C ARG A 269 -9.85 -10.14 -29.52
N LEU A 270 -10.96 -9.69 -28.97
CA LEU A 270 -11.77 -10.51 -28.06
C LEU A 270 -12.25 -11.78 -28.78
N LYS A 271 -12.12 -12.93 -28.14
CA LYS A 271 -12.36 -14.25 -28.72
C LYS A 271 -13.78 -14.75 -28.53
N THR A 272 -14.45 -14.29 -27.48
CA THR A 272 -15.78 -14.80 -27.06
C THR A 272 -16.90 -13.79 -27.29
N THR A 273 -16.84 -13.04 -28.39
CA THR A 273 -17.91 -12.12 -28.81
C THR A 273 -18.95 -12.82 -29.69
N TYR A 274 -20.20 -12.34 -29.67
CA TYR A 274 -21.27 -12.78 -30.54
C TYR A 274 -22.27 -11.64 -30.82
N GLU A 275 -23.00 -11.75 -31.93
CA GLU A 275 -24.03 -10.80 -32.33
C GLU A 275 -25.39 -11.25 -31.84
N LYS A 276 -26.18 -10.35 -31.26
CA LYS A 276 -27.54 -10.55 -30.84
C LYS A 276 -28.32 -9.25 -30.85
N ASP A 277 -29.50 -9.23 -31.45
CA ASP A 277 -30.42 -8.06 -31.55
C ASP A 277 -29.70 -6.80 -32.11
N GLY A 278 -28.81 -7.00 -33.10
CA GLY A 278 -28.02 -5.94 -33.73
C GLY A 278 -26.90 -5.36 -32.88
N ALA A 279 -26.64 -5.91 -31.69
CA ALA A 279 -25.59 -5.50 -30.80
C ALA A 279 -24.51 -6.60 -30.67
N THR A 280 -23.26 -6.19 -30.44
CA THR A 280 -22.15 -7.14 -30.14
C THR A 280 -22.05 -7.35 -28.64
N TRP A 281 -22.08 -8.60 -28.24
CA TRP A 281 -22.01 -9.06 -26.85
C TRP A 281 -20.70 -9.77 -26.56
N LEU A 282 -20.18 -9.58 -25.35
CA LEU A 282 -19.09 -10.37 -24.79
C LEU A 282 -19.65 -11.42 -23.84
N LYS A 283 -19.28 -12.69 -24.05
CA LYS A 283 -19.80 -13.85 -23.31
C LYS A 283 -19.15 -13.97 -21.92
N THR A 284 -19.34 -12.98 -21.05
CA THR A 284 -18.71 -12.92 -19.73
C THR A 284 -19.16 -14.06 -18.80
N THR A 285 -20.34 -14.65 -19.05
CA THR A 285 -20.84 -15.83 -18.32
C THR A 285 -19.97 -17.07 -18.52
N SER A 286 -19.23 -17.18 -19.64
CA SER A 286 -18.34 -18.32 -19.89
C SER A 286 -17.17 -18.40 -18.89
N GLY A 287 -16.82 -17.30 -18.24
CA GLY A 287 -15.88 -17.28 -17.11
C GLY A 287 -16.45 -17.79 -15.78
N GLY A 288 -17.76 -18.08 -15.74
CA GLY A 288 -18.45 -18.68 -14.59
C GLY A 288 -18.64 -17.76 -13.37
N LYS A 289 -18.36 -16.45 -13.49
CA LYS A 289 -18.37 -15.49 -12.39
C LYS A 289 -19.20 -14.22 -12.63
N ASP A 290 -19.63 -13.94 -13.86
CA ASP A 290 -20.59 -12.88 -14.15
C ASP A 290 -22.02 -13.47 -14.27
N ASP A 291 -23.03 -12.70 -13.92
CA ASP A 291 -24.45 -13.09 -13.89
C ASP A 291 -25.10 -13.13 -15.28
N LYS A 292 -24.57 -12.37 -16.23
CA LYS A 292 -25.06 -12.28 -17.62
C LYS A 292 -23.97 -11.78 -18.56
N ASP A 293 -24.13 -12.06 -19.85
CA ASP A 293 -23.30 -11.51 -20.91
C ASP A 293 -23.47 -9.99 -21.05
N ARG A 294 -22.44 -9.32 -21.56
CA ARG A 294 -22.40 -7.86 -21.60
C ARG A 294 -22.35 -7.32 -23.03
N VAL A 295 -23.19 -6.32 -23.29
CA VAL A 295 -23.12 -5.55 -24.53
C VAL A 295 -21.82 -4.75 -24.51
N ILE A 296 -21.01 -4.89 -25.55
CA ILE A 296 -19.80 -4.11 -25.77
C ILE A 296 -20.00 -3.07 -26.88
N ILE A 297 -20.74 -3.41 -27.96
CA ILE A 297 -21.16 -2.48 -29.01
C ILE A 297 -22.69 -2.50 -29.08
N LYS A 298 -23.29 -1.33 -28.99
CA LYS A 298 -24.76 -1.16 -29.08
C LYS A 298 -25.24 -1.33 -30.52
N SER A 299 -26.55 -1.55 -30.70
CA SER A 299 -27.18 -1.69 -32.01
C SER A 299 -27.06 -0.47 -32.94
N ASN A 300 -26.77 0.72 -32.37
CA ASN A 300 -26.47 1.93 -33.13
C ASN A 300 -24.98 2.07 -33.50
N GLY A 301 -24.15 1.07 -33.17
CA GLY A 301 -22.70 1.08 -33.43
C GLY A 301 -21.84 1.77 -32.37
N ASP A 302 -22.43 2.39 -31.34
CA ASP A 302 -21.68 3.01 -30.25
C ASP A 302 -21.07 1.97 -29.32
N SER A 303 -19.84 2.23 -28.86
CA SER A 303 -19.20 1.43 -27.80
C SER A 303 -19.85 1.69 -26.45
N THR A 304 -19.81 0.68 -25.56
CA THR A 304 -20.14 0.86 -24.15
C THR A 304 -18.89 1.28 -23.37
N TYR A 305 -19.03 1.73 -22.12
CA TYR A 305 -17.89 2.05 -21.25
C TYR A 305 -16.94 0.86 -21.07
N LEU A 306 -17.48 -0.37 -21.08
CA LEU A 306 -16.66 -1.58 -20.95
C LEU A 306 -15.59 -1.69 -22.05
N CYS A 307 -15.87 -1.21 -23.26
CA CYS A 307 -14.88 -1.22 -24.34
C CYS A 307 -13.64 -0.36 -24.02
N ALA A 308 -13.86 0.84 -23.51
CA ALA A 308 -12.77 1.74 -23.13
C ALA A 308 -11.94 1.13 -22.01
N ASP A 309 -12.59 0.56 -21.00
CA ASP A 309 -11.91 -0.09 -19.88
C ASP A 309 -11.08 -1.30 -20.32
N ILE A 310 -11.62 -2.16 -21.18
CA ILE A 310 -10.88 -3.31 -21.73
C ILE A 310 -9.62 -2.82 -22.47
N ALA A 311 -9.78 -1.84 -23.35
CA ALA A 311 -8.66 -1.30 -24.12
C ALA A 311 -7.62 -0.63 -23.22
N TYR A 312 -8.07 0.08 -22.20
CA TYR A 312 -7.22 0.74 -21.25
C TYR A 312 -6.36 -0.25 -20.44
N HIS A 313 -6.96 -1.32 -19.89
CA HIS A 313 -6.21 -2.33 -19.15
C HIS A 313 -5.20 -3.08 -20.03
N GLU A 314 -5.54 -3.37 -21.27
CA GLU A 314 -4.57 -3.93 -22.20
C GLU A 314 -3.41 -2.97 -22.47
N GLN A 315 -3.69 -1.68 -22.68
CA GLN A 315 -2.66 -0.67 -22.92
C GLN A 315 -1.70 -0.55 -21.74
N LYS A 316 -2.21 -0.50 -20.52
CA LYS A 316 -1.39 -0.49 -19.30
C LYS A 316 -0.43 -1.67 -19.30
N PHE A 317 -0.95 -2.87 -19.57
CA PHE A 317 -0.15 -4.08 -19.56
C PHE A 317 0.92 -4.11 -20.66
N VAL A 318 0.55 -3.71 -21.87
CA VAL A 318 1.50 -3.62 -22.99
C VAL A 318 2.61 -2.59 -22.71
N GLN A 319 2.27 -1.47 -22.08
CA GLN A 319 3.24 -0.42 -21.74
C GLN A 319 4.25 -0.87 -20.67
N LEU A 320 3.91 -1.83 -19.79
CA LEU A 320 4.88 -2.40 -18.85
C LEU A 320 6.05 -3.11 -19.55
N ASN A 321 5.86 -3.55 -20.78
CA ASN A 321 6.86 -4.29 -21.57
C ASN A 321 7.48 -5.50 -20.81
N ASP A 322 6.65 -6.14 -19.97
CA ASP A 322 7.04 -7.29 -19.16
C ASP A 322 5.92 -8.34 -19.17
N PRO A 323 5.72 -9.07 -20.29
CA PRO A 323 4.61 -10.02 -20.44
C PRO A 323 4.69 -11.22 -19.49
N GLU A 324 5.89 -11.54 -18.98
CA GLU A 324 6.11 -12.69 -18.10
C GLU A 324 5.82 -12.37 -16.63
N LYS A 325 6.26 -11.22 -16.14
CA LYS A 325 6.20 -10.86 -14.72
C LYS A 325 5.33 -9.64 -14.44
N GLY A 326 4.96 -8.88 -15.49
CA GLY A 326 4.17 -7.67 -15.37
C GLY A 326 2.83 -7.91 -14.69
N VAL A 327 2.43 -6.99 -13.82
CA VAL A 327 1.15 -7.00 -13.10
C VAL A 327 0.53 -5.61 -13.12
N ILE A 328 -0.78 -5.55 -13.30
CA ILE A 328 -1.59 -4.35 -13.10
C ILE A 328 -2.30 -4.49 -11.75
N ILE A 329 -2.30 -3.43 -10.97
CA ILE A 329 -3.03 -3.35 -9.70
C ILE A 329 -3.90 -2.10 -9.73
N ASP A 330 -5.21 -2.27 -9.64
CA ASP A 330 -6.17 -1.17 -9.58
C ASP A 330 -6.76 -1.06 -8.17
N VAL A 331 -6.81 0.14 -7.62
CA VAL A 331 -7.41 0.42 -6.31
C VAL A 331 -8.77 1.09 -6.51
N TRP A 332 -9.84 0.30 -6.39
CA TRP A 332 -11.20 0.75 -6.67
C TRP A 332 -12.07 0.84 -5.42
N GLY A 333 -13.08 1.71 -5.45
CA GLY A 333 -14.15 1.70 -4.45
C GLY A 333 -14.99 0.42 -4.49
N ALA A 334 -15.50 -0.01 -3.36
CA ALA A 334 -16.31 -1.24 -3.25
C ALA A 334 -17.63 -1.19 -4.06
N ASP A 335 -18.09 -0.02 -4.44
CA ASP A 335 -19.21 0.20 -5.35
C ASP A 335 -18.96 -0.36 -6.77
N HIS A 336 -17.68 -0.52 -7.16
CA HIS A 336 -17.28 -1.16 -8.42
C HIS A 336 -17.15 -2.69 -8.35
N SER A 337 -17.50 -3.32 -7.23
CA SER A 337 -17.32 -4.79 -7.02
C SER A 337 -17.96 -5.65 -8.11
N GLY A 338 -19.16 -5.28 -8.59
CA GLY A 338 -19.84 -5.98 -9.69
C GLY A 338 -19.16 -5.86 -11.06
N TYR A 339 -18.12 -5.01 -11.17
CA TYR A 339 -17.43 -4.77 -12.43
C TYR A 339 -16.12 -5.57 -12.57
N VAL A 340 -15.56 -6.00 -11.43
CA VAL A 340 -14.26 -6.68 -11.34
C VAL A 340 -14.18 -7.91 -12.25
N GLU A 341 -15.16 -8.79 -12.15
CA GLU A 341 -15.15 -10.05 -12.91
C GLU A 341 -15.24 -9.84 -14.42
N ARG A 342 -15.93 -8.79 -14.86
CA ARG A 342 -16.06 -8.43 -16.28
C ARG A 342 -14.72 -8.01 -16.87
N VAL A 343 -13.99 -7.16 -16.15
CA VAL A 343 -12.68 -6.66 -16.61
C VAL A 343 -11.65 -7.78 -16.56
N LYS A 344 -11.60 -8.57 -15.49
CA LYS A 344 -10.70 -9.73 -15.39
C LYS A 344 -10.98 -10.77 -16.48
N PHE A 345 -12.24 -11.06 -16.76
CA PHE A 345 -12.62 -11.97 -17.86
C PHE A 345 -12.15 -11.42 -19.23
N SER A 346 -12.41 -10.13 -19.49
CA SER A 346 -12.03 -9.51 -20.77
C SER A 346 -10.51 -9.55 -20.97
N PHE A 347 -9.74 -9.38 -19.90
CA PHE A 347 -8.28 -9.46 -19.91
C PHE A 347 -7.79 -10.87 -20.24
N GLU A 348 -8.43 -11.91 -19.68
CA GLU A 348 -8.16 -13.31 -20.04
C GLU A 348 -8.56 -13.62 -21.49
N ASP A 349 -9.68 -13.09 -21.97
CA ASP A 349 -10.18 -13.29 -23.33
C ASP A 349 -9.24 -12.68 -24.39
N LEU A 350 -8.52 -11.62 -24.05
CA LEU A 350 -7.42 -11.06 -24.86
C LEU A 350 -6.16 -11.94 -24.88
N GLY A 351 -6.07 -12.95 -23.99
CA GLY A 351 -4.97 -13.91 -23.94
C GLY A 351 -3.96 -13.68 -22.81
N TRP A 352 -4.22 -12.75 -21.89
CA TRP A 352 -3.39 -12.49 -20.72
C TRP A 352 -3.75 -13.40 -19.55
N ARG A 353 -2.85 -13.53 -18.56
CA ARG A 353 -3.14 -14.35 -17.38
C ARG A 353 -3.95 -13.55 -16.36
N ARG A 354 -4.98 -14.16 -15.79
CA ARG A 354 -5.86 -13.54 -14.81
C ARG A 354 -5.13 -12.92 -13.60
N ASN A 355 -4.06 -13.57 -13.13
CA ASN A 355 -3.28 -13.11 -11.99
C ASN A 355 -2.31 -11.94 -12.32
N GLN A 356 -2.30 -11.47 -13.59
CA GLN A 356 -1.59 -10.27 -14.00
C GLN A 356 -2.45 -9.00 -13.89
N LEU A 357 -3.73 -9.14 -13.52
CA LEU A 357 -4.61 -8.05 -13.19
C LEU A 357 -5.22 -8.27 -11.80
N GLU A 358 -4.84 -7.43 -10.84
CA GLU A 358 -5.38 -7.43 -9.49
C GLU A 358 -6.20 -6.17 -9.23
N ILE A 359 -7.34 -6.33 -8.56
CA ILE A 359 -8.24 -5.23 -8.23
C ILE A 359 -8.49 -5.24 -6.73
N LEU A 360 -8.02 -4.19 -6.06
CA LEU A 360 -8.15 -4.01 -4.62
C LEU A 360 -9.37 -3.14 -4.33
N LEU A 361 -10.38 -3.74 -3.71
CA LEU A 361 -11.63 -3.03 -3.39
C LEU A 361 -11.57 -2.43 -1.99
N PHE A 362 -11.56 -1.10 -1.89
CA PHE A 362 -11.60 -0.44 -0.58
C PHE A 362 -13.03 -0.02 -0.19
N GLN A 363 -13.33 -0.15 1.10
CA GLN A 363 -14.63 0.16 1.68
C GLN A 363 -14.78 1.65 2.01
N LEU A 364 -16.02 2.08 2.16
CA LEU A 364 -16.40 3.45 2.50
C LEU A 364 -15.84 3.88 3.85
N ILE A 365 -15.68 5.19 3.99
CA ILE A 365 -15.25 5.86 5.21
C ILE A 365 -16.38 6.76 5.69
N ARG A 366 -16.61 6.76 6.99
CA ARG A 366 -17.43 7.77 7.66
C ARG A 366 -16.52 8.74 8.40
N VAL A 367 -16.75 10.02 8.25
CA VAL A 367 -16.07 11.04 9.05
C VAL A 367 -16.91 11.33 10.28
N MET A 368 -16.28 11.25 11.45
CA MET A 368 -16.91 11.53 12.74
C MET A 368 -16.31 12.79 13.33
N LYS A 369 -17.14 13.66 13.89
CA LYS A 369 -16.75 14.83 14.67
C LYS A 369 -17.71 15.00 15.82
N ASP A 370 -17.21 15.16 17.03
CA ASP A 370 -18.02 15.32 18.26
C ASP A 370 -19.09 14.22 18.43
N GLY A 371 -18.72 12.97 18.10
CA GLY A 371 -19.59 11.79 18.16
C GLY A 371 -20.70 11.73 17.09
N LYS A 372 -20.71 12.64 16.12
CA LYS A 372 -21.68 12.68 15.03
C LYS A 372 -21.01 12.46 13.68
N GLU A 373 -21.74 11.80 12.77
CA GLU A 373 -21.28 11.67 11.40
C GLU A 373 -21.40 13.00 10.64
N VAL A 374 -20.29 13.42 10.02
CA VAL A 374 -20.29 14.55 9.09
C VAL A 374 -20.82 14.05 7.74
N LYS A 375 -22.08 14.36 7.43
CA LYS A 375 -22.71 13.95 6.17
C LYS A 375 -22.00 14.55 4.98
N MET A 376 -21.65 13.69 4.02
CA MET A 376 -20.94 14.06 2.81
C MET A 376 -21.86 13.91 1.59
N SER A 377 -22.09 14.99 0.84
CA SER A 377 -22.82 14.97 -0.43
C SER A 377 -22.18 15.93 -1.43
N LYS A 378 -21.55 15.40 -2.48
CA LYS A 378 -21.00 16.21 -3.58
C LYS A 378 -22.07 17.09 -4.25
N ARG A 379 -23.30 16.57 -4.43
CA ARG A 379 -24.39 17.33 -5.08
C ARG A 379 -24.89 18.52 -4.25
N LEU A 380 -24.81 18.42 -2.93
CA LEU A 380 -25.28 19.46 -2.01
C LEU A 380 -24.14 20.40 -1.53
N GLY A 381 -22.88 20.14 -1.91
CA GLY A 381 -21.73 20.96 -1.49
C GLY A 381 -21.36 20.80 0.00
N THR A 382 -21.73 19.69 0.63
CA THR A 382 -21.49 19.42 2.07
C THR A 382 -20.37 18.42 2.32
N SER A 383 -19.57 18.07 1.29
CA SER A 383 -18.45 17.13 1.44
C SER A 383 -17.25 17.84 2.04
N LEU A 384 -16.67 17.28 3.10
CA LEU A 384 -15.36 17.69 3.58
C LEU A 384 -14.30 17.32 2.52
N THR A 385 -13.63 18.31 1.98
CA THR A 385 -12.60 18.14 0.96
C THR A 385 -11.29 17.64 1.57
N LEU A 386 -10.42 17.03 0.75
CA LEU A 386 -9.08 16.62 1.19
C LEU A 386 -8.28 17.82 1.72
N ARG A 387 -8.37 18.99 1.09
CA ARG A 387 -7.66 20.20 1.53
C ARG A 387 -8.11 20.68 2.92
N GLU A 388 -9.42 20.70 3.16
CA GLU A 388 -9.96 21.04 4.47
C GLU A 388 -9.56 20.00 5.53
N LEU A 389 -9.54 18.72 5.18
CA LEU A 389 -9.10 17.68 6.09
C LEU A 389 -7.61 17.81 6.43
N LEU A 390 -6.78 18.13 5.43
CA LEU A 390 -5.35 18.41 5.62
C LEU A 390 -5.11 19.60 6.56
N ASP A 391 -5.94 20.63 6.45
CA ASP A 391 -5.87 21.81 7.34
C ASP A 391 -6.33 21.49 8.77
N LEU A 392 -7.27 20.55 8.95
CA LEU A 392 -7.84 20.18 10.25
C LEU A 392 -6.96 19.21 11.04
N VAL A 393 -6.39 18.20 10.39
CA VAL A 393 -5.72 17.08 11.09
C VAL A 393 -4.30 16.79 10.59
N GLY A 394 -3.86 17.46 9.53
CA GLY A 394 -2.54 17.25 8.94
C GLY A 394 -2.43 15.98 8.09
N LYS A 395 -1.36 15.91 7.28
CA LYS A 395 -1.07 14.81 6.35
C LYS A 395 -0.92 13.47 7.07
N ASP A 396 -0.12 13.44 8.11
CA ASP A 396 0.30 12.20 8.76
C ASP A 396 -0.85 11.46 9.42
N ALA A 397 -1.74 12.18 10.11
CA ALA A 397 -2.92 11.60 10.73
C ALA A 397 -3.83 10.96 9.66
N ILE A 398 -4.05 11.66 8.54
CA ILE A 398 -4.88 11.12 7.46
C ILE A 398 -4.25 9.85 6.89
N ARG A 399 -2.95 9.88 6.52
CA ARG A 399 -2.26 8.74 5.93
C ARG A 399 -2.24 7.53 6.85
N PHE A 400 -1.90 7.72 8.12
CA PHE A 400 -1.82 6.64 9.11
C PHE A 400 -3.18 5.97 9.34
N PHE A 401 -4.21 6.74 9.71
CA PHE A 401 -5.49 6.18 10.11
C PHE A 401 -6.31 5.62 8.93
N LEU A 402 -6.05 6.07 7.68
CA LEU A 402 -6.72 5.53 6.50
C LEU A 402 -6.19 4.17 6.05
N ILE A 403 -4.95 3.79 6.46
CA ILE A 403 -4.36 2.47 6.16
C ILE A 403 -4.24 1.54 7.37
N GLU A 404 -4.50 2.03 8.59
CA GLU A 404 -4.41 1.23 9.83
C GLU A 404 -5.24 -0.05 9.77
N ARG A 405 -6.38 0.00 9.08
CA ARG A 405 -7.28 -1.14 8.90
C ARG A 405 -7.23 -1.65 7.47
N SER A 406 -7.57 -2.93 7.31
CA SER A 406 -7.66 -3.54 5.98
C SER A 406 -8.51 -2.70 5.02
N TYR A 407 -8.09 -2.61 3.76
CA TYR A 407 -8.79 -1.82 2.74
C TYR A 407 -10.25 -2.28 2.54
N ASN A 408 -10.56 -3.56 2.76
CA ASN A 408 -11.93 -4.10 2.68
C ASN A 408 -12.77 -3.90 3.96
N SER A 409 -12.26 -3.19 4.96
CA SER A 409 -12.99 -2.83 6.18
C SER A 409 -13.51 -1.39 6.13
N LYS A 410 -14.71 -1.16 6.66
CA LYS A 410 -15.21 0.21 6.89
C LYS A 410 -14.39 0.91 7.97
N ILE A 411 -14.21 2.21 7.83
CA ILE A 411 -13.48 3.06 8.79
C ILE A 411 -14.39 4.19 9.26
N ASP A 412 -14.41 4.40 10.57
CA ASP A 412 -14.90 5.62 11.19
C ASP A 412 -13.69 6.51 11.50
N PHE A 413 -13.50 7.54 10.68
CA PHE A 413 -12.41 8.50 10.84
C PHE A 413 -12.86 9.62 11.80
N ASP A 414 -12.42 9.55 13.04
CA ASP A 414 -12.79 10.49 14.09
C ASP A 414 -11.76 11.61 14.18
N ILE A 415 -12.15 12.82 13.73
CA ILE A 415 -11.29 14.02 13.69
C ILE A 415 -10.71 14.34 15.08
N ASN A 416 -11.46 14.12 16.14
CA ASN A 416 -10.99 14.45 17.49
C ASN A 416 -9.91 13.47 17.95
N LYS A 417 -10.10 12.15 17.69
CA LYS A 417 -9.16 11.11 18.13
C LYS A 417 -7.83 11.16 17.39
N VAL A 418 -7.84 11.45 16.08
CA VAL A 418 -6.61 11.44 15.27
C VAL A 418 -5.67 12.60 15.60
N ASN A 419 -6.15 13.64 16.28
CA ASN A 419 -5.38 14.81 16.70
C ASN A 419 -4.80 14.69 18.12
N ASN A 420 -5.11 13.62 18.87
CA ASN A 420 -4.59 13.48 20.22
C ASN A 420 -3.05 13.36 20.20
N ALA A 421 -2.39 14.19 21.00
CA ALA A 421 -0.93 14.18 21.17
C ALA A 421 -0.56 13.45 22.47
N ASP A 422 -1.07 12.22 22.65
CA ASP A 422 -0.86 11.39 23.83
C ASP A 422 -0.81 9.89 23.48
N GLU A 423 -0.64 9.04 24.48
CA GLU A 423 -0.54 7.58 24.32
C GLU A 423 -1.82 6.88 23.84
N SER A 424 -2.94 7.59 23.71
CA SER A 424 -4.15 7.05 23.08
C SER A 424 -4.05 7.03 21.54
N ASN A 425 -3.07 7.74 20.97
CA ASN A 425 -2.84 7.87 19.54
C ASN A 425 -1.65 6.98 19.12
N PRO A 426 -1.86 5.88 18.37
CA PRO A 426 -0.79 4.98 17.95
C PRO A 426 0.29 5.67 17.10
N MET A 427 -0.08 6.62 16.26
CA MET A 427 0.88 7.40 15.48
C MET A 427 1.80 8.23 16.39
N TYR A 428 1.26 8.83 17.45
CA TYR A 428 2.05 9.56 18.44
C TYR A 428 3.08 8.66 19.11
N ILE A 429 2.68 7.43 19.54
CA ILE A 429 3.58 6.47 20.18
C ILE A 429 4.76 6.13 19.27
N ILE A 430 4.50 5.88 17.97
CA ILE A 430 5.53 5.54 16.98
C ILE A 430 6.52 6.70 16.81
N LYS A 431 6.01 7.91 16.58
CA LYS A 431 6.82 9.12 16.42
C LYS A 431 7.64 9.43 17.67
N TYR A 432 7.03 9.29 18.85
CA TYR A 432 7.69 9.50 20.12
C TYR A 432 8.84 8.51 20.36
N ALA A 433 8.66 7.24 20.01
CA ALA A 433 9.74 6.25 20.09
C ALA A 433 10.93 6.64 19.21
N HIS A 434 10.69 7.12 17.97
CA HIS A 434 11.75 7.61 17.09
C HIS A 434 12.46 8.85 17.67
N ALA A 435 11.72 9.85 18.15
CA ALA A 435 12.29 11.06 18.75
C ALA A 435 13.12 10.73 20.02
N ARG A 436 12.63 9.81 20.86
CA ARG A 436 13.34 9.31 22.04
C ARG A 436 14.65 8.62 21.65
N ALA A 437 14.64 7.78 20.61
CA ALA A 437 15.84 7.14 20.10
C ALA A 437 16.86 8.18 19.61
N THR A 438 16.41 9.22 18.91
CA THR A 438 17.25 10.33 18.44
C THR A 438 17.92 11.07 19.61
N GLN A 439 17.15 11.44 20.62
CA GLN A 439 17.67 12.14 21.79
C GLN A 439 18.66 11.28 22.61
N LEU A 440 18.47 9.96 22.64
CA LEU A 440 19.38 9.05 23.32
C LEU A 440 20.72 8.95 22.58
N LEU A 441 20.68 8.87 21.25
CA LEU A 441 21.88 8.90 20.40
C LEU A 441 22.65 10.21 20.60
N GLU A 442 21.99 11.36 20.64
CA GLU A 442 22.65 12.68 20.87
C GLU A 442 23.40 12.74 22.19
N LYS A 443 22.92 12.04 23.23
CA LYS A 443 23.51 12.04 24.58
C LYS A 443 24.71 11.08 24.74
N SER A 444 24.87 10.10 23.86
CA SER A 444 25.92 9.10 23.97
C SER A 444 27.22 9.54 23.31
N ALA A 445 28.36 9.12 23.89
CA ALA A 445 29.67 9.29 23.28
C ALA A 445 29.85 8.45 22.00
N PHE A 446 29.08 7.39 21.83
CA PHE A 446 29.08 6.46 20.68
C PHE A 446 28.09 6.83 19.57
N ASN A 447 27.74 8.10 19.42
CA ASN A 447 26.65 8.54 18.53
C ASN A 447 26.96 8.45 17.02
N LYS A 448 28.21 8.40 16.59
CA LYS A 448 28.57 8.45 15.16
C LYS A 448 28.42 7.10 14.47
N ASN A 449 29.20 6.11 14.87
CA ASN A 449 29.20 4.78 14.25
C ASN A 449 29.34 3.68 15.31
N PRO A 450 28.34 3.50 16.19
CA PRO A 450 28.39 2.47 17.21
C PRO A 450 28.37 1.08 16.58
N ILE A 451 29.18 0.16 17.11
CA ILE A 451 29.26 -1.23 16.68
C ILE A 451 28.79 -2.14 17.82
N ALA A 452 27.84 -3.00 17.56
CA ALA A 452 27.46 -4.02 18.52
C ALA A 452 28.49 -5.17 18.51
N SER A 453 28.90 -5.62 19.70
CA SER A 453 29.78 -6.77 19.90
C SER A 453 29.01 -7.97 20.46
N GLU A 454 28.18 -7.73 21.45
CA GLU A 454 27.36 -8.75 22.13
C GLU A 454 26.10 -8.12 22.72
N ILE A 455 24.99 -8.88 22.74
CA ILE A 455 23.73 -8.49 23.37
C ILE A 455 23.27 -9.58 24.31
N THR A 456 23.39 -9.33 25.61
CA THR A 456 23.01 -10.27 26.69
C THR A 456 21.73 -9.86 27.41
N ASP A 457 21.33 -8.60 27.33
CA ASP A 457 20.12 -8.08 27.96
C ASP A 457 18.85 -8.62 27.28
N GLU A 458 17.92 -9.15 28.04
CA GLU A 458 16.68 -9.79 27.56
C GLU A 458 15.78 -8.82 26.79
N PHE A 459 15.66 -7.57 27.25
CA PHE A 459 14.83 -6.57 26.58
C PHE A 459 15.49 -6.13 25.27
N ALA A 460 16.82 -6.04 25.25
CA ALA A 460 17.58 -5.77 24.04
C ALA A 460 17.42 -6.89 23.00
N GLN A 461 17.50 -8.17 23.41
CA GLN A 461 17.29 -9.32 22.52
C GLN A 461 15.87 -9.34 21.93
N LYS A 462 14.84 -9.04 22.75
CA LYS A 462 13.45 -8.90 22.27
C LYS A 462 13.32 -7.82 21.21
N LEU A 463 14.00 -6.68 21.40
CA LEU A 463 13.99 -5.60 20.42
C LEU A 463 14.68 -6.01 19.11
N VAL A 464 15.85 -6.67 19.18
CA VAL A 464 16.52 -7.19 17.97
C VAL A 464 15.63 -8.15 17.19
N ASN A 465 14.95 -9.06 17.90
CA ASN A 465 14.04 -10.02 17.25
C ASN A 465 12.90 -9.28 16.51
N GLU A 466 12.30 -8.26 17.12
CA GLU A 466 11.28 -7.45 16.45
C GLU A 466 11.83 -6.70 15.22
N LEU A 467 13.05 -6.17 15.30
CA LEU A 467 13.71 -5.50 14.16
C LEU A 467 13.96 -6.47 12.98
N LYS A 468 14.25 -7.73 13.26
CA LYS A 468 14.50 -8.77 12.24
C LYS A 468 13.26 -9.16 11.44
N GLU A 469 12.05 -8.92 11.96
CA GLU A 469 10.80 -9.21 11.28
C GLU A 469 10.49 -8.24 10.11
N TYR A 470 11.15 -7.07 10.08
CA TYR A 470 10.84 -6.03 9.09
C TYR A 470 10.99 -6.46 7.62
N PRO A 471 12.07 -7.16 7.19
CA PRO A 471 12.19 -7.63 5.81
C PRO A 471 11.11 -8.64 5.41
N ASP A 472 10.71 -9.54 6.32
CA ASP A 472 9.66 -10.53 6.07
C ASP A 472 8.27 -9.87 6.02
N LEU A 473 8.08 -8.79 6.78
CA LEU A 473 6.89 -7.95 6.67
C LEU A 473 6.78 -7.30 5.29
N ILE A 474 7.88 -6.72 4.78
CA ILE A 474 7.91 -6.12 3.42
C ILE A 474 7.54 -7.19 2.37
N ALA A 475 8.17 -8.38 2.44
CA ALA A 475 7.87 -9.49 1.54
C ALA A 475 6.39 -9.89 1.59
N THR A 476 5.84 -9.97 2.79
CA THR A 476 4.43 -10.35 3.01
C THR A 476 3.48 -9.30 2.45
N MET A 477 3.74 -8.03 2.71
CA MET A 477 2.91 -6.93 2.20
C MET A 477 2.96 -6.85 0.67
N ALA A 478 4.15 -6.97 0.07
CA ALA A 478 4.31 -6.97 -1.38
C ALA A 478 3.57 -8.14 -2.06
N LYS A 479 3.58 -9.33 -1.43
CA LYS A 479 2.88 -10.52 -1.93
C LYS A 479 1.36 -10.45 -1.79
N THR A 480 0.88 -9.84 -0.70
CA THR A 480 -0.56 -9.87 -0.32
C THR A 480 -1.27 -8.54 -0.57
N TYR A 481 -0.53 -7.49 -0.94
CA TYR A 481 -1.01 -6.10 -1.11
C TYR A 481 -1.67 -5.51 0.15
N LYS A 482 -1.40 -6.07 1.33
CA LYS A 482 -1.99 -5.68 2.62
C LYS A 482 -1.15 -4.62 3.32
N VAL A 483 -1.25 -3.36 2.89
CA VAL A 483 -0.53 -2.22 3.49
C VAL A 483 -0.85 -2.01 4.98
N ASN A 484 -2.01 -2.47 5.42
CA ASN A 484 -2.47 -2.35 6.81
C ASN A 484 -1.70 -3.21 7.83
N LEU A 485 -0.75 -4.02 7.39
CA LEU A 485 0.14 -4.76 8.29
C LEU A 485 1.25 -3.86 8.85
N LEU A 486 1.55 -2.74 8.20
CA LEU A 486 2.64 -1.85 8.59
C LEU A 486 2.37 -1.04 9.87
N PRO A 487 1.22 -0.35 10.05
CA PRO A 487 0.96 0.42 11.26
C PRO A 487 1.01 -0.40 12.56
N PRO A 488 0.37 -1.58 12.69
CA PRO A 488 0.45 -2.39 13.90
C PRO A 488 1.85 -2.94 14.17
N TYR A 489 2.63 -3.25 13.12
CA TYR A 489 4.04 -3.63 13.30
C TYR A 489 4.85 -2.48 13.91
N LEU A 490 4.74 -1.26 13.37
CA LEU A 490 5.46 -0.10 13.91
C LEU A 490 5.03 0.24 15.34
N LEU A 491 3.75 0.10 15.65
CA LEU A 491 3.24 0.29 17.02
C LEU A 491 3.84 -0.75 17.99
N LYS A 492 3.89 -2.01 17.58
CA LYS A 492 4.52 -3.09 18.34
C LYS A 492 6.01 -2.81 18.55
N LEU A 493 6.73 -2.44 17.49
CA LEU A 493 8.15 -2.10 17.55
C LEU A 493 8.40 -0.92 18.50
N ALA A 494 7.59 0.14 18.44
CA ALA A 494 7.68 1.27 19.36
C ALA A 494 7.45 0.85 20.82
N GLY A 495 6.48 -0.04 21.07
CA GLY A 495 6.23 -0.62 22.40
C GLY A 495 7.40 -1.44 22.93
N VAL A 496 7.99 -2.29 22.10
CA VAL A 496 9.17 -3.10 22.47
C VAL A 496 10.38 -2.20 22.71
N PHE A 497 10.59 -1.16 21.87
CA PHE A 497 11.63 -0.16 22.10
C PHE A 497 11.43 0.60 23.42
N ASN A 498 10.22 1.05 23.73
CA ASN A 498 9.92 1.73 24.98
C ASN A 498 10.15 0.81 26.20
N SER A 499 9.83 -0.49 26.09
CA SER A 499 10.11 -1.48 27.13
C SER A 499 11.61 -1.65 27.34
N PHE A 500 12.39 -1.79 26.28
CA PHE A 500 13.85 -1.83 26.34
C PHE A 500 14.41 -0.56 26.99
N TYR A 501 13.98 0.63 26.56
CA TYR A 501 14.43 1.90 27.12
C TYR A 501 14.16 2.03 28.63
N SER A 502 13.02 1.50 29.13
CA SER A 502 12.62 1.65 30.54
C SER A 502 13.26 0.62 31.47
N ASN A 503 13.67 -0.55 30.94
CA ASN A 503 14.16 -1.68 31.77
C ASN A 503 15.66 -1.92 31.64
N THR A 504 16.35 -1.26 30.67
CA THR A 504 17.78 -1.46 30.43
C THR A 504 18.56 -0.17 30.73
N LYS A 505 19.59 -0.26 31.56
CA LYS A 505 20.55 0.86 31.76
C LYS A 505 21.42 0.98 30.51
N ILE A 506 21.18 1.97 29.66
CA ILE A 506 21.88 2.16 28.39
C ILE A 506 23.15 3.01 28.61
N LEU A 507 22.99 4.30 28.95
CA LEU A 507 24.11 5.23 29.17
C LEU A 507 24.91 4.88 30.42
N GLY A 508 26.21 4.88 30.29
CA GLY A 508 27.13 4.55 31.39
C GLY A 508 27.14 3.05 31.77
N SER A 509 26.58 2.16 30.93
CA SER A 509 26.72 0.72 31.08
C SER A 509 28.04 0.20 30.49
N GLN A 510 28.46 -1.01 30.86
CA GLN A 510 29.63 -1.65 30.26
C GLN A 510 29.46 -1.94 28.77
N ASN A 511 28.21 -2.18 28.33
CA ASN A 511 27.87 -2.49 26.94
C ASN A 511 27.21 -1.29 26.22
N GLU A 512 27.50 -0.05 26.66
CA GLU A 512 26.86 1.15 26.12
C GLU A 512 26.95 1.21 24.59
N GLU A 513 28.10 0.96 23.99
CA GLU A 513 28.29 1.01 22.55
C GLU A 513 27.33 0.05 21.82
N SER A 514 27.23 -1.22 22.25
CA SER A 514 26.34 -2.22 21.67
C SER A 514 24.87 -1.83 21.82
N LEU A 515 24.50 -1.28 22.99
CA LEU A 515 23.12 -0.84 23.24
C LEU A 515 22.76 0.41 22.42
N ILE A 516 23.72 1.33 22.24
CA ILE A 516 23.55 2.51 21.37
C ILE A 516 23.47 2.09 19.89
N ALA A 517 24.24 1.08 19.48
CA ALA A 517 24.08 0.50 18.14
C ALA A 517 22.66 -0.06 17.92
N LEU A 518 22.08 -0.70 18.94
CA LEU A 518 20.70 -1.17 18.92
C LEU A 518 19.68 -0.01 18.85
N VAL A 519 19.88 1.06 19.62
CA VAL A 519 19.05 2.27 19.54
C VAL A 519 19.06 2.86 18.13
N LYS A 520 20.24 2.93 17.49
CA LYS A 520 20.39 3.38 16.10
C LYS A 520 19.62 2.48 15.12
N ALA A 521 19.73 1.17 15.30
CA ALA A 521 18.99 0.20 14.47
C ALA A 521 17.47 0.35 14.63
N ALA A 522 16.97 0.53 15.85
CA ALA A 522 15.55 0.77 16.11
C ALA A 522 15.05 2.07 15.48
N LYS A 523 15.81 3.17 15.65
CA LYS A 523 15.54 4.45 14.97
C LYS A 523 15.42 4.27 13.46
N THR A 524 16.37 3.54 12.86
CA THR A 524 16.41 3.28 11.41
C THR A 524 15.15 2.54 10.94
N VAL A 525 14.76 1.46 11.61
CA VAL A 525 13.59 0.66 11.17
C VAL A 525 12.29 1.43 11.38
N LEU A 526 12.14 2.18 12.48
CA LEU A 526 10.98 3.07 12.69
C LEU A 526 10.89 4.11 11.57
N ALA A 527 12.01 4.76 11.22
CA ALA A 527 12.08 5.73 10.13
C ALA A 527 11.72 5.11 8.78
N ASN A 528 12.29 3.94 8.45
CA ASN A 528 12.00 3.22 7.21
C ASN A 528 10.52 2.89 7.09
N GLY A 529 9.89 2.42 8.16
CA GLY A 529 8.46 2.13 8.16
C GLY A 529 7.58 3.37 8.03
N MET A 530 7.92 4.47 8.71
CA MET A 530 7.23 5.76 8.57
C MET A 530 7.37 6.32 7.15
N ASN A 531 8.55 6.22 6.53
CA ASN A 531 8.78 6.63 5.14
C ASN A 531 7.91 5.88 4.14
N LEU A 532 7.66 4.57 4.33
CA LEU A 532 6.75 3.82 3.45
C LEU A 532 5.33 4.39 3.45
N MET A 533 4.92 5.00 4.55
CA MET A 533 3.63 5.68 4.68
C MET A 533 3.70 7.17 4.33
N ASP A 534 4.88 7.71 3.99
CA ASP A 534 5.15 9.14 3.77
C ASP A 534 4.73 9.98 4.99
N LEU A 535 5.08 9.54 6.18
CA LEU A 535 4.90 10.29 7.42
C LEU A 535 6.13 11.13 7.73
N ASP A 536 5.92 12.29 8.32
CA ASP A 536 7.00 13.12 8.83
C ASP A 536 7.70 12.43 10.01
N ILE A 537 9.02 12.45 10.00
CA ILE A 537 9.87 11.78 10.98
C ILE A 537 10.45 12.82 11.93
N PRO A 538 9.88 13.01 13.15
CA PRO A 538 10.34 14.02 14.06
C PRO A 538 11.65 13.58 14.76
N GLU A 539 12.60 14.48 14.88
CA GLU A 539 13.79 14.27 15.72
C GLU A 539 13.50 14.62 17.18
N ARG A 540 12.53 15.49 17.44
CA ARG A 540 12.09 15.93 18.78
C ARG A 540 10.56 16.04 18.84
N MET A 541 9.99 15.69 19.96
CA MET A 541 8.58 15.83 20.31
C MET A 541 8.44 16.39 21.73
#